data_668496cba9667a069b8a81c8a4069b1e
#
_entry.id   668496cba9667a069b8a81c8a4069b1e
#
_cell.length_a   1.000
_cell.length_b   1.000
_cell.length_c   1.000
_cell.angle_alpha   90.00
_cell.angle_beta   90.00
_cell.angle_gamma   90.00
#
_symmetry.space_group_name_H-M   'P 1'
#
loop_
_entity.id
_entity.type
_entity.pdbx_description
1 polymer ?
#
loop_
_entity_poly.entity_id
_entity_poly.type
_entity_poly.pdbx_seq_one_letter_code
_entity_poly.pdbx_strand_id
1 'polypeptide(L)'
;MDDILASANLGNGRSIHVATLARQTIVEAGADHLGFSGYFLFEADDNPERKGISILGKASSLEAAFRLIDLWSLRPAAHAVHS
;
A
#
# COMPACT_ATOMS: atom_id res chain seq x y z
N MET A 1 13.32 -7.45 -5.74
CA MET A 1 12.10 -7.79 -6.46
C MET A 1 10.90 -7.47 -5.60
N ASP A 2 9.86 -6.97 -6.22
CA ASP A 2 8.69 -6.52 -5.47
C ASP A 2 7.69 -7.66 -5.36
N ASP A 3 7.43 -8.09 -4.12
CA ASP A 3 6.49 -9.17 -3.85
C ASP A 3 5.29 -8.61 -3.11
N ILE A 4 4.13 -8.68 -3.74
CA ILE A 4 2.90 -8.23 -3.10
C ILE A 4 2.40 -9.36 -2.19
N LEU A 5 2.26 -9.04 -0.92
CA LEU A 5 1.91 -10.02 0.12
C LEU A 5 0.43 -9.95 0.50
N ALA A 6 -0.20 -8.81 0.30
CA ALA A 6 -1.61 -8.62 0.60
C ALA A 6 -2.13 -7.42 -0.18
N SER A 7 -3.43 -7.40 -0.44
CA SER A 7 -4.06 -6.31 -1.17
C SER A 7 -5.46 -6.09 -0.67
N ALA A 8 -5.93 -4.85 -0.78
CA ALA A 8 -7.31 -4.48 -0.49
C ALA A 8 -7.77 -3.48 -1.53
N ASN A 9 -8.98 -3.69 -2.04
CA ASN A 9 -9.57 -2.80 -3.03
C ASN A 9 -10.21 -1.61 -2.33
N LEU A 10 -9.92 -0.41 -2.79
CA LEU A 10 -10.46 0.81 -2.17
C LEU A 10 -11.78 1.24 -2.81
N GLY A 11 -12.21 0.58 -3.90
CA GLY A 11 -13.53 0.79 -4.46
C GLY A 11 -13.65 1.90 -5.50
N ASN A 12 -12.59 2.60 -5.79
CA ASN A 12 -12.63 3.72 -6.74
C ASN A 12 -11.58 3.57 -7.84
N GLY A 13 -11.29 2.34 -8.22
CA GLY A 13 -10.27 2.07 -9.22
C GLY A 13 -8.87 2.09 -8.65
N ARG A 14 -8.74 2.05 -7.34
CA ARG A 14 -7.45 2.04 -6.68
C ARG A 14 -7.41 0.92 -5.64
N SER A 15 -6.22 0.45 -5.36
CA SER A 15 -6.01 -0.61 -4.38
C SER A 15 -4.83 -0.26 -3.49
N ILE A 16 -4.87 -0.76 -2.26
CA ILE A 16 -3.74 -0.65 -1.35
C ILE A 16 -3.08 -2.02 -1.25
N HIS A 17 -1.77 -2.03 -1.21
CA HIS A 17 -0.98 -3.26 -1.19
C HIS A 17 0.04 -3.21 -0.09
N VAL A 18 0.40 -4.40 0.41
CA VAL A 18 1.55 -4.59 1.28
C VAL A 18 2.60 -5.36 0.49
N ALA A 19 3.81 -4.85 0.46
CA ALA A 19 4.87 -5.49 -0.30
C ALA A 19 6.24 -5.15 0.27
N THR A 20 7.20 -6.02 -0.03
CA THR A 20 8.61 -5.62 0.04
C THR A 20 8.94 -4.97 -1.29
N LEU A 21 9.67 -3.88 -1.27
CA LEU A 21 9.96 -3.12 -2.48
C LEU A 21 11.45 -3.09 -2.76
N ALA A 22 11.80 -3.13 -4.04
CA ALA A 22 13.17 -2.96 -4.47
C ALA A 22 13.63 -1.53 -4.18
N ARG A 23 14.94 -1.36 -3.95
CA ARG A 23 15.50 -0.05 -3.66
C ARG A 23 15.12 0.97 -4.74
N GLN A 24 15.22 0.57 -6.01
CA GLN A 24 14.91 1.47 -7.11
C GLN A 24 13.45 1.93 -7.05
N THR A 25 12.54 1.03 -6.75
CA THR A 25 11.12 1.36 -6.65
C THR A 25 10.89 2.39 -5.54
N ILE A 26 11.55 2.21 -4.40
CA ILE A 26 11.41 3.12 -3.27
C ILE A 26 11.92 4.50 -3.63
N VAL A 27 13.06 4.57 -4.30
CA VAL A 27 13.64 5.85 -4.71
C VAL A 27 12.73 6.54 -5.71
N GLU A 28 12.23 5.81 -6.70
CA GLU A 28 11.36 6.39 -7.73
C GLU A 28 10.05 6.89 -7.14
N ALA A 29 9.59 6.28 -6.07
CA ALA A 29 8.38 6.73 -5.39
C ALA A 29 8.64 7.87 -4.40
N GLY A 30 9.88 8.31 -4.26
CA GLY A 30 10.21 9.41 -3.36
C GLY A 30 10.16 9.06 -1.89
N ALA A 31 10.30 7.78 -1.55
CA ALA A 31 10.16 7.31 -0.18
C ALA A 31 11.47 6.81 0.42
N ASP A 32 12.61 7.17 -0.17
CA ASP A 32 13.90 6.70 0.31
C ASP A 32 14.22 7.17 1.73
N HIS A 33 13.56 8.23 2.18
CA HIS A 33 13.72 8.69 3.56
C HIS A 33 13.19 7.68 4.58
N LEU A 34 12.35 6.73 4.16
CA LEU A 34 11.83 5.68 5.03
C LEU A 34 12.77 4.49 5.16
N GLY A 35 13.85 4.46 4.38
CA GLY A 35 14.75 3.32 4.33
C GLY A 35 14.34 2.31 3.29
N PHE A 36 15.12 1.23 3.17
CA PHE A 36 14.95 0.27 2.09
C PHE A 36 14.59 -1.12 2.57
N SER A 37 14.29 -1.29 3.85
CA SER A 37 13.94 -2.60 4.39
C SER A 37 12.55 -2.53 5.03
N GLY A 38 11.94 -3.70 5.21
CA GLY A 38 10.64 -3.80 5.85
C GLY A 38 9.51 -3.95 4.85
N TYR A 39 8.29 -3.74 5.33
CA TYR A 39 7.08 -3.93 4.55
C TYR A 39 6.45 -2.58 4.28
N PHE A 40 6.13 -2.31 3.04
CA PHE A 40 5.59 -1.03 2.63
C PHE A 40 4.11 -1.16 2.30
N LEU A 41 3.34 -0.14 2.71
CA LEU A 41 1.96 -0.01 2.31
C LEU A 41 1.92 1.06 1.24
N PHE A 42 1.35 0.73 0.10
CA PHE A 42 1.27 1.70 -0.99
C PHE A 42 -0.05 1.57 -1.72
N GLU A 43 -0.45 2.66 -2.31
CA GLU A 43 -1.66 2.74 -3.10
C GLU A 43 -1.29 2.79 -4.57
N ALA A 44 -2.03 2.08 -5.40
CA ALA A 44 -1.79 2.06 -6.82
C ALA A 44 -3.12 2.08 -7.57
N ASP A 45 -3.07 2.60 -8.79
CA ASP A 45 -4.23 2.59 -9.67
C ASP A 45 -4.43 1.16 -10.21
N ASP A 46 -5.67 0.71 -10.29
CA ASP A 46 -5.99 -0.62 -10.80
C ASP A 46 -5.81 -0.70 -12.31
N ASN A 47 -5.76 0.43 -12.99
CA ASN A 47 -5.54 0.47 -14.43
C ASN A 47 -4.04 0.26 -14.70
N PRO A 48 -3.66 -0.83 -15.41
CA PRO A 48 -2.24 -1.11 -15.64
C PRO A 48 -1.53 -0.06 -16.50
N GLU A 49 -2.28 0.78 -17.20
CA GLU A 49 -1.68 1.84 -17.99
C GLU A 49 -1.28 3.05 -17.14
N ARG A 50 -1.82 3.13 -15.93
CA ARG A 50 -1.48 4.21 -15.01
C ARG A 50 -0.48 3.67 -14.03
N LYS A 51 0.79 3.95 -14.32
CA LYS A 51 1.89 3.47 -13.50
C LYS A 51 2.18 4.45 -12.38
N GLY A 52 2.89 3.97 -11.40
CA GLY A 52 3.25 4.78 -10.27
C GLY A 52 2.48 4.35 -9.04
N ILE A 53 3.13 4.53 -7.91
CA ILE A 53 2.56 4.15 -6.62
C ILE A 53 2.74 5.31 -5.65
N SER A 54 1.86 5.35 -4.65
CA SER A 54 1.97 6.29 -3.55
C SER A 54 2.25 5.48 -2.30
N ILE A 55 3.45 5.63 -1.74
CA ILE A 55 3.80 4.91 -0.52
C ILE A 55 3.16 5.63 0.66
N LEU A 56 2.29 4.93 1.37
CA LEU A 56 1.52 5.49 2.46
C LEU A 56 2.24 5.32 3.79
N GLY A 57 3.05 4.29 3.92
CA GLY A 57 3.73 4.04 5.15
C GLY A 57 4.56 2.78 5.09
N LYS A 58 5.11 2.43 6.24
CA LYS A 58 5.99 1.29 6.37
C LYS A 58 5.69 0.60 7.68
N ALA A 59 5.71 -0.72 7.68
CA ALA A 59 5.50 -1.51 8.87
C ALA A 59 6.74 -2.34 9.16
N SER A 60 7.04 -2.51 10.45
CA SER A 60 8.21 -3.25 10.87
C SER A 60 7.98 -4.76 10.85
N SER A 61 6.74 -5.20 10.81
CA SER A 61 6.42 -6.62 10.78
C SER A 61 5.27 -6.86 9.82
N LEU A 62 5.17 -8.09 9.34
CA LEU A 62 4.11 -8.48 8.44
C LEU A 62 2.76 -8.44 9.14
N GLU A 63 2.72 -8.81 10.41
CA GLU A 63 1.49 -8.77 11.19
C GLU A 63 0.97 -7.34 11.31
N ALA A 64 1.84 -6.40 11.61
CA ALA A 64 1.45 -5.00 11.70
C ALA A 64 0.93 -4.49 10.35
N ALA A 65 1.58 -4.90 9.26
CA ALA A 65 1.16 -4.51 7.93
C ALA A 65 -0.24 -5.04 7.61
N PHE A 66 -0.53 -6.29 7.97
CA PHE A 66 -1.85 -6.86 7.74
C PHE A 66 -2.92 -6.15 8.54
N ARG A 67 -2.63 -5.75 9.77
CA ARG A 67 -3.58 -4.99 10.57
C ARG A 67 -3.91 -3.66 9.93
N LEU A 68 -2.91 -3.00 9.39
CA LEU A 68 -3.13 -1.71 8.72
C LEU A 68 -3.99 -1.87 7.47
N ILE A 69 -3.73 -2.92 6.68
CA ILE A 69 -4.51 -3.10 5.46
C ILE A 69 -5.96 -3.48 5.78
N ASP A 70 -6.18 -4.20 6.88
CA ASP A 70 -7.52 -4.51 7.34
C ASP A 70 -8.27 -3.24 7.71
N LEU A 71 -7.62 -2.31 8.38
CA LEU A 71 -8.24 -1.03 8.72
C LEU A 71 -8.64 -0.26 7.48
N TRP A 72 -7.79 -0.27 6.47
CA TRP A 72 -8.12 0.40 5.21
C TRP A 72 -9.29 -0.28 4.50
N SER A 73 -9.35 -1.58 4.54
CA SER A 73 -10.46 -2.32 3.93
C SER A 73 -11.79 -1.95 4.56
N LEU A 74 -11.80 -1.68 5.85
CA LEU A 74 -13.03 -1.36 6.56
C LEU A 74 -13.43 0.10 6.42
N ARG A 75 -12.50 0.98 6.14
CA ARG A 75 -12.76 2.41 6.08
C ARG A 75 -13.87 2.81 5.13
N PRO A 76 -13.87 2.34 3.89
CA PRO A 76 -14.91 2.77 2.95
C PRO A 76 -16.31 2.44 3.46
N ALA A 77 -16.48 1.25 4.02
CA ALA A 77 -17.79 0.84 4.53
C ALA A 77 -18.19 1.67 5.74
N ALA A 78 -17.28 1.87 6.67
CA ALA A 78 -17.57 2.66 7.85
C ALA A 78 -17.87 4.10 7.47
N HIS A 79 -17.13 4.62 6.52
CA HIS A 79 -17.33 5.98 6.06
C HIS A 79 -18.68 6.15 5.37
N ALA A 80 -19.05 5.19 4.55
CA ALA A 80 -20.33 5.24 3.85
C ALA A 80 -21.49 5.20 4.81
N VAL A 81 -21.40 4.37 5.83
CA VAL A 81 -22.44 4.25 6.83
C VAL A 81 -22.58 5.54 7.62
N HIS A 82 -21.47 6.16 7.86
CA HIS A 82 -21.42 7.32 8.69
C HIS A 82 -22.04 8.53 8.05
N SER A 83 -21.99 8.61 6.78
CA SER A 83 -22.40 9.78 6.01
C SER A 83 -23.57 10.52 6.58
#